data_26343b55ae1aebb7e9459e7179c627fa
#
_entry.id   26343b55ae1aebb7e9459e7179c627fa
#
_cell.length_a   1.000
_cell.length_b   1.000
_cell.length_c   1.000
_cell.angle_alpha   90.00
_cell.angle_beta   90.00
_cell.angle_gamma   90.00
#
_symmetry.space_group_name_H-M   'P 1'
#
loop_
_entity.id
_entity.type
_entity.pdbx_description
1 polymer ?
#
loop_
_entity_poly.entity_id
_entity_poly.type
_entity_poly.pdbx_seq_one_letter_code
_entity_poly.pdbx_strand_id
1 'polypeptide(L)'
;MNLSAARYPGSSISAMASFFAGLLIFLGGLAALFGAFPTMAFGTDSEPAPPSVKSSSTSIIWSELLQKTPYPHTAPLPDRVPTALDGTYTKFDPKKTAPVPCRRCPDYVPQGGIWKLNLDKGIFRIFHVSTGWRSLGSFVIDANRVQVFNDPCCIEVKGFYRWTLAQGRLGLQVVEDKCAIGQRAKNLTKLPWLSCQPPSMETGFSDHWDKPPGCE
;
A
#
# COMPACT_ATOMS: atom_id res chain seq x y z
N MET A 1 -50.75 -3.61 22.25
CA MET A 1 -49.57 -3.99 23.07
C MET A 1 -48.44 -3.02 22.76
N ASN A 2 -47.95 -2.38 23.79
CA ASN A 2 -47.20 -1.12 23.76
C ASN A 2 -45.80 -1.19 23.05
N LEU A 3 -45.62 -0.30 22.08
CA LEU A 3 -44.30 0.05 21.50
C LEU A 3 -43.69 1.18 22.36
N SER A 4 -42.60 0.87 23.04
CA SER A 4 -41.84 1.85 23.81
C SER A 4 -40.70 2.41 22.92
N ALA A 5 -40.81 3.68 22.58
CA ALA A 5 -39.77 4.41 21.82
C ALA A 5 -38.70 4.91 22.78
N ALA A 6 -37.45 4.46 22.60
CA ALA A 6 -36.31 4.99 23.32
C ALA A 6 -35.79 6.25 22.60
N ARG A 7 -35.78 7.39 23.32
CA ARG A 7 -35.18 8.67 22.90
C ARG A 7 -33.70 8.64 23.21
N TYR A 8 -32.88 9.00 22.23
CA TYR A 8 -31.46 9.34 22.42
C TYR A 8 -31.31 10.84 22.74
N PRO A 9 -30.51 11.23 23.72
CA PRO A 9 -30.20 12.62 23.97
C PRO A 9 -29.07 13.11 23.04
N GLY A 10 -29.27 14.29 22.46
CA GLY A 10 -28.30 14.99 21.65
C GLY A 10 -27.13 15.51 22.47
N SER A 11 -25.93 15.41 21.93
CA SER A 11 -24.71 16.01 22.47
C SER A 11 -24.30 17.20 21.61
N SER A 12 -24.14 18.30 22.29
CA SER A 12 -23.80 19.64 21.82
C SER A 12 -22.42 19.70 21.16
N ILE A 13 -22.34 20.38 20.03
CA ILE A 13 -21.12 20.79 19.36
C ILE A 13 -20.63 22.08 20.03
N SER A 14 -19.44 22.03 20.63
CA SER A 14 -18.70 23.23 21.03
C SER A 14 -17.66 23.56 19.98
N ALA A 15 -17.88 24.66 19.29
CA ALA A 15 -16.91 25.31 18.43
C ALA A 15 -15.91 26.10 19.32
N MET A 16 -14.63 25.84 19.18
CA MET A 16 -13.55 26.71 19.64
C MET A 16 -12.75 27.21 18.44
N ALA A 17 -12.99 28.45 18.11
CA ALA A 17 -12.13 29.26 17.24
C ALA A 17 -10.93 29.74 18.05
N SER A 18 -9.72 29.55 17.56
CA SER A 18 -8.53 30.24 18.04
C SER A 18 -7.81 30.91 16.90
N PHE A 19 -7.91 32.22 16.91
CA PHE A 19 -7.12 33.19 16.14
C PHE A 19 -5.69 33.20 16.69
N PHE A 20 -4.70 33.08 15.81
CA PHE A 20 -3.38 33.66 16.05
C PHE A 20 -2.88 34.35 14.79
N ALA A 21 -2.95 35.67 14.81
CA ALA A 21 -2.22 36.55 13.93
C ALA A 21 -0.81 36.73 14.52
N GLY A 22 0.20 36.54 13.71
CA GLY A 22 1.60 36.79 14.05
C GLY A 22 2.33 37.28 12.81
N LEU A 23 2.26 38.60 12.58
CA LEU A 23 3.00 39.37 11.59
C LEU A 23 4.42 39.64 12.16
N LEU A 24 5.47 39.22 11.49
CA LEU A 24 6.83 39.71 11.72
C LEU A 24 7.53 39.99 10.39
N ILE A 25 7.58 41.31 10.13
CA ILE A 25 8.39 41.95 9.10
C ILE A 25 9.84 41.99 9.60
N PHE A 26 10.78 41.48 8.84
CA PHE A 26 12.20 41.81 8.95
C PHE A 26 12.70 42.29 7.60
N LEU A 27 12.83 43.65 7.53
CA LEU A 27 13.65 44.37 6.56
C LEU A 27 15.07 44.43 7.12
N GLY A 28 16.04 44.20 6.30
CA GLY A 28 17.41 44.57 6.66
C GLY A 28 18.48 43.93 5.84
N GLY A 29 19.16 44.74 5.03
CA GLY A 29 20.60 44.60 4.84
C GLY A 29 21.11 44.24 3.47
N LEU A 30 21.20 45.23 2.65
CA LEU A 30 22.03 45.35 1.43
C LEU A 30 23.54 45.23 1.76
N ALA A 31 24.28 44.35 1.12
CA ALA A 31 25.69 44.49 0.95
C ALA A 31 26.16 43.76 -0.34
N ALA A 32 26.39 44.54 -1.36
CA ALA A 32 27.06 44.14 -2.59
C ALA A 32 28.57 44.04 -2.32
N LEU A 33 29.16 42.89 -2.51
CA LEU A 33 30.61 42.74 -2.68
C LEU A 33 30.84 42.05 -4.03
N PHE A 34 31.24 42.85 -5.01
CA PHE A 34 31.80 42.41 -6.28
C PHE A 34 33.16 41.78 -6.03
N GLY A 35 33.25 40.47 -6.01
CA GLY A 35 34.47 39.71 -6.09
C GLY A 35 34.67 39.21 -7.50
N ALA A 36 35.69 39.77 -8.20
CA ALA A 36 36.13 39.27 -9.51
C ALA A 36 36.69 37.86 -9.36
N PHE A 37 36.03 36.86 -9.92
CA PHE A 37 36.56 35.51 -10.03
C PHE A 37 37.30 35.34 -11.36
N PRO A 38 38.51 34.76 -11.35
CA PRO A 38 39.21 34.45 -12.59
C PRO A 38 38.49 33.33 -13.33
N THR A 39 38.23 33.55 -14.60
CA THR A 39 37.72 32.59 -15.56
C THR A 39 38.70 31.46 -15.75
N MET A 40 38.54 30.34 -15.07
CA MET A 40 39.20 29.10 -15.42
C MET A 40 38.44 28.44 -16.58
N ALA A 41 39.13 28.32 -17.72
CA ALA A 41 38.64 27.54 -18.83
C ALA A 41 38.66 26.07 -18.45
N PHE A 42 37.50 25.51 -18.16
CA PHE A 42 37.34 24.06 -18.03
C PHE A 42 37.34 23.44 -19.42
N GLY A 43 38.33 22.63 -19.66
CA GLY A 43 38.33 21.74 -20.82
C GLY A 43 37.11 20.84 -20.79
N THR A 44 36.40 20.82 -21.90
CA THR A 44 35.28 19.86 -22.12
C THR A 44 35.88 18.48 -22.38
N ASP A 45 36.25 17.76 -21.32
CA ASP A 45 36.41 16.32 -21.42
C ASP A 45 35.00 15.75 -21.50
N SER A 46 34.65 15.28 -22.69
CA SER A 46 33.39 14.56 -22.93
C SER A 46 33.44 13.25 -22.15
N GLU A 47 32.88 13.27 -20.96
CA GLU A 47 32.63 12.05 -20.19
C GLU A 47 31.73 11.10 -21.01
N PRO A 48 32.20 9.86 -21.28
CA PRO A 48 31.37 8.90 -22.02
C PRO A 48 30.07 8.68 -21.26
N ALA A 49 28.94 8.90 -21.94
CA ALA A 49 27.61 8.68 -21.39
C ALA A 49 27.55 7.29 -20.73
N PRO A 50 27.06 7.18 -19.48
CA PRO A 50 26.93 5.91 -18.83
C PRO A 50 26.09 4.97 -19.71
N PRO A 51 26.44 3.68 -19.81
CA PRO A 51 25.69 2.74 -20.61
C PRO A 51 24.24 2.76 -20.14
N SER A 52 23.35 3.02 -21.08
CA SER A 52 21.91 2.95 -20.81
C SER A 52 21.60 1.52 -20.40
N VAL A 53 21.50 1.30 -19.09
CA VAL A 53 20.98 0.05 -18.53
C VAL A 53 19.55 -0.03 -19.02
N LYS A 54 19.35 -0.77 -20.11
CA LYS A 54 18.02 -1.22 -20.52
C LYS A 54 17.47 -2.01 -19.33
N SER A 55 16.69 -1.34 -18.49
CA SER A 55 15.88 -1.98 -17.49
C SER A 55 14.93 -2.90 -18.26
N SER A 56 15.36 -4.13 -18.47
CA SER A 56 14.45 -5.19 -18.83
C SER A 56 13.56 -5.36 -17.61
N SER A 57 12.46 -4.64 -17.58
CA SER A 57 11.35 -4.91 -16.68
C SER A 57 10.83 -6.29 -17.04
N THR A 58 11.48 -7.32 -16.46
CA THR A 58 10.95 -8.68 -16.50
C THR A 58 9.60 -8.57 -15.82
N SER A 59 8.55 -8.54 -16.60
CA SER A 59 7.18 -8.55 -16.10
C SER A 59 7.04 -9.88 -15.34
N ILE A 60 7.17 -9.81 -14.01
CA ILE A 60 7.00 -10.98 -13.18
C ILE A 60 5.55 -11.33 -13.27
N ILE A 61 5.29 -12.46 -13.90
CA ILE A 61 3.94 -12.98 -14.06
C ILE A 61 3.35 -13.21 -12.68
N TRP A 62 2.16 -12.70 -12.44
CA TRP A 62 1.46 -12.84 -11.17
C TRP A 62 1.36 -14.29 -10.71
N SER A 63 1.14 -15.23 -11.67
CA SER A 63 1.12 -16.66 -11.42
C SER A 63 2.43 -17.20 -10.83
N GLU A 64 3.59 -16.68 -11.26
CA GLU A 64 4.89 -17.08 -10.68
C GLU A 64 5.02 -16.62 -9.23
N LEU A 65 4.52 -15.41 -8.92
CA LEU A 65 4.51 -14.93 -7.55
C LEU A 65 3.62 -15.79 -6.65
N LEU A 66 2.49 -16.25 -7.16
CA LEU A 66 1.55 -17.11 -6.43
C LEU A 66 2.12 -18.49 -6.10
N GLN A 67 3.04 -18.99 -6.93
CA GLN A 67 3.64 -20.33 -6.77
C GLN A 67 4.88 -20.36 -5.88
N LYS A 68 5.47 -19.19 -5.54
CA LYS A 68 6.69 -19.16 -4.73
C LYS A 68 6.45 -19.63 -3.30
N THR A 69 6.89 -20.84 -3.03
CA THR A 69 6.99 -21.46 -1.69
C THR A 69 8.21 -22.37 -1.66
N PRO A 70 8.97 -22.52 -0.55
CA PRO A 70 8.81 -21.80 0.71
C PRO A 70 9.34 -20.37 0.63
N TYR A 71 8.94 -19.54 1.56
CA TYR A 71 9.46 -18.20 1.77
C TYR A 71 10.11 -18.08 3.15
N PRO A 72 11.02 -17.12 3.37
CA PRO A 72 11.65 -16.93 4.67
C PRO A 72 10.60 -16.64 5.75
N HIS A 73 10.71 -17.32 6.89
CA HIS A 73 9.82 -17.13 8.03
C HIS A 73 10.59 -17.26 9.35
N THR A 74 10.13 -16.53 10.37
CA THR A 74 10.66 -16.59 11.74
C THR A 74 9.59 -17.11 12.71
N ALA A 75 8.34 -16.78 12.48
CA ALA A 75 7.22 -17.36 13.18
C ALA A 75 6.75 -18.64 12.48
N PRO A 76 6.22 -19.64 13.19
CA PRO A 76 5.66 -20.83 12.59
C PRO A 76 4.66 -20.50 11.48
N LEU A 77 4.69 -21.28 10.41
CA LEU A 77 3.71 -21.13 9.33
C LEU A 77 2.33 -21.52 9.85
N PRO A 78 1.27 -20.79 9.47
CA PRO A 78 -0.09 -21.16 9.82
C PRO A 78 -0.51 -22.43 9.07
N ASP A 79 -1.46 -23.16 9.66
CA ASP A 79 -2.12 -24.26 8.98
C ASP A 79 -2.76 -23.79 7.67
N ARG A 80 -2.61 -24.57 6.62
CA ARG A 80 -3.16 -24.25 5.30
C ARG A 80 -4.63 -24.65 5.20
N VAL A 81 -5.46 -23.90 5.88
CA VAL A 81 -6.90 -24.08 5.88
C VAL A 81 -7.59 -22.93 5.12
N PRO A 82 -8.69 -23.20 4.39
CA PRO A 82 -9.46 -22.15 3.75
C PRO A 82 -9.95 -21.11 4.75
N THR A 83 -9.92 -19.85 4.35
CA THR A 83 -10.38 -18.72 5.16
C THR A 83 -11.45 -17.91 4.43
N ALA A 84 -12.21 -17.11 5.18
CA ALA A 84 -13.20 -16.22 4.60
C ALA A 84 -12.60 -15.11 3.70
N LEU A 85 -11.30 -14.89 3.81
CA LEU A 85 -10.59 -13.87 3.02
C LEU A 85 -9.86 -14.45 1.81
N ASP A 86 -9.86 -15.76 1.61
CA ASP A 86 -9.15 -16.36 0.48
C ASP A 86 -9.69 -15.81 -0.84
N GLY A 87 -8.77 -15.39 -1.70
CA GLY A 87 -9.12 -14.80 -2.98
C GLY A 87 -8.05 -13.86 -3.51
N THR A 88 -8.28 -13.38 -4.71
CA THR A 88 -7.47 -12.34 -5.35
C THR A 88 -8.23 -11.03 -5.36
N TYR A 89 -7.55 -9.97 -4.97
CA TYR A 89 -8.09 -8.64 -4.85
C TYR A 89 -7.17 -7.65 -5.54
N THR A 90 -7.75 -6.57 -6.05
CA THR A 90 -7.00 -5.46 -6.62
C THR A 90 -7.46 -4.13 -6.04
N LYS A 91 -6.62 -3.12 -6.16
CA LYS A 91 -7.00 -1.73 -5.96
C LYS A 91 -6.25 -0.85 -6.95
N PHE A 92 -6.89 0.19 -7.38
CA PHE A 92 -6.28 1.22 -8.22
C PHE A 92 -6.23 2.54 -7.45
N ASP A 93 -5.01 3.08 -7.29
CA ASP A 93 -4.80 4.41 -6.72
C ASP A 93 -4.37 5.36 -7.84
N PRO A 94 -5.17 6.37 -8.19
CA PRO A 94 -4.85 7.31 -9.26
C PRO A 94 -3.70 8.26 -8.92
N LYS A 95 -3.27 8.32 -7.66
CA LYS A 95 -2.17 9.20 -7.24
C LYS A 95 -0.85 8.75 -7.84
N LYS A 96 -0.19 9.68 -8.53
CA LYS A 96 1.21 9.52 -8.93
C LYS A 96 2.09 9.97 -7.75
N THR A 97 2.91 9.08 -7.24
CA THR A 97 3.90 9.38 -6.21
C THR A 97 5.29 8.96 -6.69
N ALA A 98 6.30 9.70 -6.25
CA ALA A 98 7.68 9.31 -6.54
C ALA A 98 8.00 7.96 -5.90
N PRO A 99 8.76 7.09 -6.59
CA PRO A 99 9.28 5.88 -5.99
C PRO A 99 10.15 6.19 -4.77
N VAL A 100 10.06 5.34 -3.75
CA VAL A 100 11.00 5.37 -2.62
C VAL A 100 12.11 4.38 -2.92
N PRO A 101 13.36 4.84 -3.06
CA PRO A 101 14.47 3.95 -3.38
C PRO A 101 14.62 2.82 -2.37
N CYS A 102 14.77 1.60 -2.85
CA CYS A 102 15.02 0.44 -2.02
C CYS A 102 16.38 -0.18 -2.39
N ARG A 103 17.30 -0.30 -1.41
CA ARG A 103 18.64 -0.85 -1.66
C ARG A 103 18.67 -2.34 -2.01
N ARG A 104 17.64 -3.09 -1.63
CA ARG A 104 17.59 -4.56 -1.73
C ARG A 104 16.35 -5.11 -2.43
N CYS A 105 15.42 -4.23 -2.84
CA CYS A 105 14.19 -4.59 -3.52
C CYS A 105 13.89 -3.55 -4.61
N PRO A 106 12.99 -3.80 -5.56
CA PRO A 106 12.52 -2.78 -6.47
C PRO A 106 12.01 -1.56 -5.73
N ASP A 107 12.16 -0.37 -6.32
CA ASP A 107 11.71 0.86 -5.73
C ASP A 107 10.25 0.77 -5.30
N TYR A 108 9.98 1.16 -4.07
CA TYR A 108 8.65 1.09 -3.50
C TYR A 108 7.85 2.33 -3.85
N VAL A 109 6.69 2.15 -4.48
CA VAL A 109 5.73 3.23 -4.71
C VAL A 109 4.61 3.10 -3.67
N PRO A 110 4.62 3.90 -2.61
CA PRO A 110 3.67 3.75 -1.50
C PRO A 110 2.23 4.09 -1.90
N GLN A 111 2.07 4.80 -2.99
CA GLN A 111 0.76 5.23 -3.51
C GLN A 111 0.81 5.26 -5.04
N GLY A 112 -0.35 5.01 -5.64
CA GLY A 112 -0.52 5.05 -7.09
C GLY A 112 -0.47 3.69 -7.75
N GLY A 113 -1.02 3.63 -8.97
CA GLY A 113 -1.05 2.44 -9.80
C GLY A 113 -1.95 1.30 -9.30
N ILE A 114 -1.77 0.15 -9.94
CA ILE A 114 -2.52 -1.06 -9.62
C ILE A 114 -1.73 -1.91 -8.64
N TRP A 115 -2.38 -2.29 -7.55
CA TRP A 115 -1.89 -3.23 -6.57
C TRP A 115 -2.75 -4.49 -6.60
N LYS A 116 -2.11 -5.65 -6.50
CA LYS A 116 -2.77 -6.96 -6.38
C LYS A 116 -2.47 -7.55 -5.01
N LEU A 117 -3.47 -8.14 -4.37
CA LEU A 117 -3.38 -8.86 -3.11
C LEU A 117 -4.00 -10.24 -3.32
N ASN A 118 -3.25 -11.29 -3.06
CA ASN A 118 -3.75 -12.64 -3.03
C ASN A 118 -3.66 -13.17 -1.60
N LEU A 119 -4.76 -13.69 -1.11
CA LEU A 119 -4.87 -14.40 0.16
C LEU A 119 -5.23 -15.85 -0.15
N ASP A 120 -4.40 -16.78 0.29
CA ASP A 120 -4.56 -18.21 0.03
C ASP A 120 -4.12 -19.01 1.24
N LYS A 121 -5.10 -19.51 2.01
CA LYS A 121 -4.88 -20.47 3.11
C LYS A 121 -3.72 -20.09 4.02
N GLY A 122 -3.79 -18.88 4.59
CA GLY A 122 -2.78 -18.39 5.52
C GLY A 122 -1.54 -17.76 4.88
N ILE A 123 -1.46 -17.68 3.56
CA ILE A 123 -0.38 -17.00 2.84
C ILE A 123 -0.94 -15.76 2.15
N PHE A 124 -0.35 -14.60 2.41
CA PHE A 124 -0.62 -13.40 1.63
C PHE A 124 0.48 -13.15 0.61
N ARG A 125 0.11 -12.60 -0.53
CA ARG A 125 1.02 -12.12 -1.56
C ARG A 125 0.55 -10.76 -2.03
N ILE A 126 1.45 -9.81 -2.10
CA ILE A 126 1.14 -8.45 -2.54
C ILE A 126 2.08 -8.07 -3.68
N PHE A 127 1.55 -7.41 -4.69
CA PHE A 127 2.28 -7.06 -5.89
C PHE A 127 1.85 -5.68 -6.41
N HIS A 128 2.82 -4.87 -6.81
CA HIS A 128 2.60 -3.60 -7.47
C HIS A 128 2.95 -3.69 -8.96
N VAL A 129 1.96 -3.54 -9.83
CA VAL A 129 2.07 -3.87 -11.26
C VAL A 129 3.15 -3.03 -11.95
N SER A 130 3.19 -1.73 -11.71
CA SER A 130 4.07 -0.82 -12.47
C SER A 130 5.54 -0.89 -12.05
N THR A 131 5.85 -1.23 -10.79
CA THR A 131 7.24 -1.29 -10.31
C THR A 131 7.78 -2.70 -10.17
N GLY A 132 6.91 -3.72 -10.26
CA GLY A 132 7.29 -5.09 -9.96
C GLY A 132 7.58 -5.36 -8.48
N TRP A 133 7.36 -4.38 -7.59
CA TRP A 133 7.53 -4.59 -6.15
C TRP A 133 6.56 -5.66 -5.65
N ARG A 134 7.06 -6.53 -4.79
CA ARG A 134 6.31 -7.66 -4.26
C ARG A 134 6.73 -8.00 -2.86
N SER A 135 5.80 -8.53 -2.09
CA SER A 135 6.06 -9.20 -0.82
C SER A 135 5.13 -10.38 -0.66
N LEU A 136 5.51 -11.31 0.19
CA LEU A 136 4.68 -12.42 0.61
C LEU A 136 4.96 -12.72 2.07
N GLY A 137 4.00 -13.35 2.75
CA GLY A 137 4.14 -13.73 4.14
C GLY A 137 2.94 -14.54 4.60
N SER A 138 2.76 -14.62 5.90
CA SER A 138 1.68 -15.36 6.53
C SER A 138 0.57 -14.44 7.02
N PHE A 139 -0.65 -14.96 7.06
CA PHE A 139 -1.74 -14.34 7.79
C PHE A 139 -2.58 -15.37 8.55
N VAL A 140 -3.19 -14.94 9.63
CA VAL A 140 -4.21 -15.70 10.37
C VAL A 140 -5.41 -14.80 10.65
N ILE A 141 -6.58 -15.43 10.72
CA ILE A 141 -7.84 -14.74 10.99
C ILE A 141 -8.36 -15.22 12.34
N ASP A 142 -8.79 -14.27 13.16
CA ASP A 142 -9.54 -14.49 14.40
C ASP A 142 -10.76 -13.56 14.40
N ALA A 143 -11.92 -14.14 14.20
CA ALA A 143 -13.17 -13.41 14.02
C ALA A 143 -13.05 -12.28 12.94
N ASN A 144 -13.18 -11.02 13.34
CA ASN A 144 -13.04 -9.87 12.46
C ASN A 144 -11.63 -9.26 12.45
N ARG A 145 -10.64 -9.99 12.97
CA ARG A 145 -9.25 -9.56 12.99
C ARG A 145 -8.41 -10.40 12.04
N VAL A 146 -7.44 -9.77 11.43
CA VAL A 146 -6.39 -10.43 10.66
C VAL A 146 -5.03 -9.99 11.18
N GLN A 147 -4.16 -10.95 11.43
CA GLN A 147 -2.76 -10.73 11.75
C GLN A 147 -1.92 -11.08 10.53
N VAL A 148 -1.02 -10.19 10.14
CA VAL A 148 -0.06 -10.36 9.04
C VAL A 148 1.35 -10.44 9.63
N PHE A 149 2.14 -11.44 9.22
CA PHE A 149 3.47 -11.70 9.76
C PHE A 149 4.35 -12.45 8.75
N ASN A 150 5.60 -12.75 9.09
CA ASN A 150 6.57 -13.39 8.21
C ASN A 150 6.78 -12.63 6.88
N ASP A 151 6.60 -11.31 6.88
CA ASP A 151 6.88 -10.47 5.72
C ASP A 151 8.39 -10.24 5.63
N PRO A 152 9.09 -10.64 4.54
CA PRO A 152 10.55 -10.46 4.42
C PRO A 152 11.02 -9.01 4.53
N CYS A 153 10.16 -8.04 4.24
CA CYS A 153 10.46 -6.63 4.47
C CYS A 153 10.49 -6.23 5.95
N CYS A 154 9.83 -7.03 6.81
CA CYS A 154 9.65 -6.75 8.24
C CYS A 154 9.44 -8.04 9.03
N ILE A 155 10.37 -8.96 8.93
CA ILE A 155 10.20 -10.36 9.34
C ILE A 155 9.78 -10.56 10.81
N GLU A 156 10.19 -9.63 11.68
CA GLU A 156 9.88 -9.66 13.12
C GLU A 156 8.63 -8.84 13.49
N VAL A 157 8.08 -8.09 12.53
CA VAL A 157 6.97 -7.17 12.81
C VAL A 157 5.65 -7.79 12.41
N LYS A 158 4.78 -7.99 13.39
CA LYS A 158 3.38 -8.39 13.17
C LYS A 158 2.52 -7.16 12.93
N GLY A 159 1.61 -7.26 11.96
CA GLY A 159 0.58 -6.26 11.71
C GLY A 159 -0.78 -6.81 12.11
N PHE A 160 -1.58 -6.00 12.79
CA PHE A 160 -2.94 -6.36 13.23
C PHE A 160 -3.94 -5.40 12.59
N TYR A 161 -4.99 -5.99 12.01
CA TYR A 161 -6.03 -5.24 11.32
C TYR A 161 -7.41 -5.78 11.70
N ARG A 162 -8.42 -4.91 11.62
CA ARG A 162 -9.81 -5.34 11.51
C ARG A 162 -10.17 -5.42 10.04
N TRP A 163 -10.96 -6.39 9.66
CA TRP A 163 -11.40 -6.55 8.28
C TRP A 163 -12.91 -6.55 8.15
N THR A 164 -13.36 -6.14 6.99
CA THR A 164 -14.75 -6.24 6.53
C THR A 164 -14.74 -6.70 5.08
N LEU A 165 -15.61 -7.63 4.73
CA LEU A 165 -15.79 -8.08 3.35
C LEU A 165 -17.28 -7.98 3.02
N ALA A 166 -17.64 -7.07 2.14
CA ALA A 166 -19.00 -6.84 1.71
C ALA A 166 -19.04 -6.49 0.23
N GLN A 167 -19.94 -7.10 -0.52
CA GLN A 167 -20.16 -6.84 -1.94
C GLN A 167 -18.84 -6.89 -2.77
N GLY A 168 -17.99 -7.88 -2.51
CA GLY A 168 -16.70 -8.01 -3.19
C GLY A 168 -15.65 -6.96 -2.82
N ARG A 169 -15.86 -6.20 -1.74
CA ARG A 169 -14.93 -5.18 -1.25
C ARG A 169 -14.36 -5.61 0.09
N LEU A 170 -13.06 -5.83 0.14
CA LEU A 170 -12.31 -6.08 1.37
C LEU A 170 -11.79 -4.74 1.91
N GLY A 171 -12.30 -4.33 3.04
CA GLY A 171 -11.82 -3.19 3.83
C GLY A 171 -10.88 -3.67 4.94
N LEU A 172 -9.77 -2.99 5.12
CA LEU A 172 -8.83 -3.22 6.22
C LEU A 172 -8.66 -1.95 7.02
N GLN A 173 -8.74 -2.07 8.34
CA GLN A 173 -8.49 -0.99 9.28
C GLN A 173 -7.33 -1.38 10.20
N VAL A 174 -6.27 -0.59 10.22
CA VAL A 174 -5.11 -0.87 11.04
C VAL A 174 -5.45 -0.75 12.53
N VAL A 175 -5.02 -1.75 13.29
CA VAL A 175 -4.99 -1.70 14.77
C VAL A 175 -3.56 -1.38 15.21
N GLU A 176 -2.59 -2.13 14.70
CA GLU A 176 -1.17 -1.89 14.93
C GLU A 176 -0.35 -2.49 13.79
N ASP A 177 0.50 -1.69 13.15
CA ASP A 177 1.51 -2.19 12.21
C ASP A 177 2.62 -1.15 12.02
N LYS A 178 3.81 -1.50 12.46
CA LYS A 178 5.02 -0.67 12.36
C LYS A 178 5.92 -1.05 11.19
N CYS A 179 5.51 -2.02 10.37
CA CYS A 179 6.30 -2.48 9.23
C CYS A 179 6.61 -1.34 8.28
N ALA A 180 7.88 -1.26 7.87
CA ALA A 180 8.38 -0.22 6.97
C ALA A 180 7.94 1.19 7.37
N ILE A 181 8.04 1.51 8.66
CA ILE A 181 7.63 2.81 9.24
C ILE A 181 6.14 3.09 8.94
N GLY A 182 5.29 2.06 9.08
CA GLY A 182 3.84 2.15 8.82
C GLY A 182 3.44 2.16 7.33
N GLN A 183 4.38 1.97 6.40
CA GLN A 183 4.03 1.97 4.97
C GLN A 183 3.16 0.78 4.58
N ARG A 184 3.38 -0.41 5.20
CA ARG A 184 2.50 -1.56 4.99
C ARG A 184 1.08 -1.25 5.44
N ALA A 185 0.90 -0.71 6.64
CA ALA A 185 -0.39 -0.27 7.15
C ALA A 185 -1.07 0.71 6.19
N LYS A 186 -0.36 1.76 5.81
CA LYS A 186 -0.86 2.78 4.89
C LYS A 186 -1.27 2.19 3.55
N ASN A 187 -0.47 1.27 3.01
CA ASN A 187 -0.82 0.61 1.76
C ASN A 187 -2.08 -0.23 1.93
N LEU A 188 -2.13 -1.10 2.93
CA LEU A 188 -3.24 -2.05 3.09
C LEU A 188 -4.58 -1.36 3.38
N THR A 189 -4.58 -0.19 4.05
CA THR A 189 -5.80 0.43 4.57
C THR A 189 -6.31 1.63 3.80
N LYS A 190 -5.50 2.23 2.90
CA LYS A 190 -5.84 3.49 2.24
C LYS A 190 -7.08 3.40 1.34
N LEU A 191 -7.25 2.31 0.64
CA LEU A 191 -8.35 2.07 -0.30
C LEU A 191 -8.88 0.65 -0.08
N PRO A 192 -10.17 0.42 -0.32
CA PRO A 192 -10.72 -0.93 -0.32
C PRO A 192 -10.10 -1.77 -1.44
N TRP A 193 -9.94 -3.04 -1.18
CA TRP A 193 -9.50 -4.02 -2.15
C TRP A 193 -10.72 -4.63 -2.84
N LEU A 194 -10.76 -4.60 -4.15
CA LEU A 194 -11.86 -5.12 -4.95
C LEU A 194 -11.57 -6.57 -5.31
N SER A 195 -12.52 -7.46 -5.05
CA SER A 195 -12.40 -8.88 -5.38
C SER A 195 -12.28 -9.09 -6.89
N CYS A 196 -11.40 -9.99 -7.29
CA CYS A 196 -11.33 -10.51 -8.65
C CYS A 196 -12.26 -11.72 -8.89
N GLN A 197 -12.97 -12.15 -7.88
CA GLN A 197 -14.04 -13.13 -8.00
C GLN A 197 -15.37 -12.40 -8.19
N PRO A 198 -16.25 -12.92 -9.07
CA PRO A 198 -17.59 -12.34 -9.22
C PRO A 198 -18.36 -12.40 -7.90
N PRO A 199 -19.19 -11.41 -7.58
CA PRO A 199 -19.92 -11.33 -6.32
C PRO A 199 -20.97 -12.43 -6.16
N SER A 200 -21.38 -13.06 -7.26
CA SER A 200 -22.29 -14.22 -7.27
C SER A 200 -22.01 -15.12 -8.49
N MET A 201 -22.47 -16.35 -8.46
CA MET A 201 -22.37 -17.26 -9.61
C MET A 201 -23.10 -16.69 -10.83
N GLU A 202 -24.23 -16.07 -10.64
CA GLU A 202 -25.05 -15.47 -11.70
C GLU A 202 -24.28 -14.36 -12.43
N THR A 203 -23.63 -13.45 -11.70
CA THR A 203 -22.78 -12.42 -12.29
C THR A 203 -21.50 -12.99 -12.90
N GLY A 204 -21.06 -14.15 -12.47
CA GLY A 204 -19.91 -14.84 -13.05
C GLY A 204 -20.18 -15.44 -14.44
N PHE A 205 -21.45 -15.75 -14.75
CA PHE A 205 -21.88 -16.29 -16.04
C PHE A 205 -22.45 -15.21 -16.98
N SER A 206 -22.76 -14.04 -16.45
CA SER A 206 -23.24 -12.92 -17.26
C SER A 206 -22.07 -12.01 -17.62
N ASP A 207 -22.04 -11.50 -18.85
CA ASP A 207 -21.04 -10.51 -19.31
C ASP A 207 -21.20 -9.13 -18.65
N HIS A 208 -22.01 -9.05 -17.58
CA HIS A 208 -22.38 -7.81 -16.90
C HIS A 208 -21.52 -7.48 -15.69
N TRP A 209 -20.50 -8.30 -15.38
CA TRP A 209 -19.58 -8.00 -14.31
C TRP A 209 -18.30 -7.37 -14.84
N ASP A 210 -18.17 -6.06 -14.62
CA ASP A 210 -16.95 -5.34 -14.91
C ASP A 210 -15.84 -5.75 -13.93
N LYS A 211 -14.85 -6.49 -14.43
CA LYS A 211 -13.70 -6.87 -13.63
C LYS A 211 -12.94 -5.62 -13.16
N PRO A 212 -12.59 -5.53 -11.89
CA PRO A 212 -11.75 -4.43 -11.41
C PRO A 212 -10.41 -4.36 -12.17
N PRO A 213 -9.85 -3.15 -12.37
CA PRO A 213 -8.53 -3.00 -12.99
C PRO A 213 -7.47 -3.86 -12.30
N GLY A 214 -6.74 -4.65 -13.07
CA GLY A 214 -5.72 -5.56 -12.57
C GLY A 214 -6.20 -6.97 -12.27
N CYS A 215 -7.48 -7.28 -12.37
CA CYS A 215 -7.98 -8.65 -12.42
C CYS A 215 -7.79 -9.21 -13.83
N GLU A 216 -7.29 -10.41 -13.93
CA GLU A 216 -7.07 -11.14 -15.19
C GLU A 216 -8.26 -12.04 -15.49
#